data_36bfb9f65fcf8b1aabe667f30f50aa8c
#
_entry.id   36bfb9f65fcf8b1aabe667f30f50aa8c
#
_cell.length_a   1.000
_cell.length_b   1.000
_cell.length_c   1.000
_cell.angle_alpha   90.00
_cell.angle_beta   90.00
_cell.angle_gamma   90.00
#
_symmetry.space_group_name_H-M   'P 1'
#
loop_
_entity.id
_entity.type
_entity.pdbx_description
1 polymer ?
#
loop_
_entity_poly.entity_id
_entity_poly.type
_entity_poly.pdbx_seq_one_letter_code
_entity_poly.pdbx_strand_id
1 'polypeptide(L)'
;MKWDNSPESHISFLAIFRNSMSESTVLIIDDNLSRQAQLEQILDPLPCTVIRTDTSEKALDILRYTEVSVIILDYNLKGMELHSFMDQIRNDPSSEDVHVILTLDELHRKSHIADLYRSGAVDYIERPFQPETIRSMVKVFVRLFQKSKKVKELLLNILPREIASELEHSGKVKPKRYGSASVFFADFVSFSRRTKEMSPVELVNILDQFFAGFDRVITRFQLEKIKTIGDAYMAVGGVPEKRKENPVLTTLAALEIARQMDQHWRVQNKLGKQHWELRIGIHTGPLVAGVIGKKKFAFDIWGDTVNIASRICSHCDPGKVNISAATYEKIKDYFECEYRGEIEGKNVGHVGMYFVKGLKPEFSLGGNGRKPNRAMKQIAGLIFIQFDRLLETILQRLENELPANLYYHGVHHTRDVLQAVQAIGREEELSPDEQLMLNTAALLHDCGYLYTYSHNEELAVKMARKILPDFGYTSAQIKIISGIIRTTKIRSVPKTKLQKIMNDADYDYLGRKDYTRIAESLRLELEEQGRPFEEKEWISLQIYFLKKHQFYTTTASKLREDQKQANIVKLEKAMLRLL
;
A
#
# COMPACT_ATOMS: atom_id res chain seq x y z
N MET A 1 29.42 -11.99 31.98
CA MET A 1 28.71 -12.03 30.68
C MET A 1 29.72 -11.75 29.59
N LYS A 2 30.14 -12.77 28.87
CA LYS A 2 31.06 -12.64 27.72
C LYS A 2 30.23 -12.25 26.50
N TRP A 3 30.63 -11.19 25.82
CA TRP A 3 30.09 -10.82 24.52
C TRP A 3 30.58 -11.83 23.50
N ASP A 4 29.65 -12.46 22.80
CA ASP A 4 29.93 -13.38 21.71
C ASP A 4 30.21 -12.58 20.44
N ASN A 5 31.47 -12.56 20.01
CA ASN A 5 31.98 -11.93 18.80
C ASN A 5 31.93 -12.92 17.63
N SER A 6 30.78 -13.50 17.34
CA SER A 6 30.66 -14.35 16.17
C SER A 6 30.47 -13.53 14.87
N PRO A 7 31.09 -13.93 13.75
CA PRO A 7 30.97 -13.21 12.46
C PRO A 7 29.55 -13.13 11.92
N GLU A 8 28.63 -13.97 12.39
CA GLU A 8 27.23 -14.00 11.96
C GLU A 8 26.40 -12.80 12.44
N SER A 9 26.77 -12.17 13.58
CA SER A 9 26.08 -10.97 14.07
C SER A 9 26.36 -9.73 13.20
N HIS A 10 27.54 -9.64 12.58
CA HIS A 10 27.90 -8.55 11.65
C HIS A 10 27.24 -8.68 10.27
N ILE A 11 26.99 -9.92 9.82
CA ILE A 11 26.37 -10.18 8.52
C ILE A 11 24.87 -9.84 8.58
N SER A 12 24.20 -10.12 9.69
CA SER A 12 22.77 -9.79 9.87
C SER A 12 22.54 -8.27 9.98
N PHE A 13 23.45 -7.54 10.61
CA PHE A 13 23.37 -6.08 10.72
C PHE A 13 23.59 -5.38 9.37
N LEU A 14 24.55 -5.86 8.58
CA LEU A 14 24.83 -5.36 7.23
C LEU A 14 23.72 -5.73 6.22
N ALA A 15 23.07 -6.88 6.38
CA ALA A 15 21.95 -7.29 5.54
C ALA A 15 20.67 -6.46 5.80
N ILE A 16 20.40 -6.10 7.06
CA ILE A 16 19.31 -5.20 7.44
C ILE A 16 19.56 -3.79 6.88
N PHE A 17 20.80 -3.31 6.92
CA PHE A 17 21.17 -2.00 6.36
C PHE A 17 21.14 -1.96 4.83
N ARG A 18 21.47 -3.04 4.14
CA ARG A 18 21.38 -3.13 2.68
C ARG A 18 19.94 -3.10 2.19
N ASN A 19 19.03 -3.77 2.90
CA ASN A 19 17.60 -3.79 2.54
C ASN A 19 16.89 -2.45 2.75
N SER A 20 17.30 -1.65 3.76
CA SER A 20 16.63 -0.37 4.04
C SER A 20 17.02 0.73 3.04
N MET A 21 18.26 0.74 2.56
CA MET A 21 18.70 1.75 1.58
C MET A 21 18.16 1.50 0.16
N SER A 22 17.85 0.27 -0.21
CA SER A 22 17.27 -0.07 -1.53
C SER A 22 15.86 0.50 -1.76
N GLU A 23 15.19 0.99 -0.73
CA GLU A 23 13.85 1.61 -0.82
C GLU A 23 13.91 3.16 -0.87
N SER A 24 15.09 3.78 -0.81
CA SER A 24 15.22 5.23 -0.79
C SER A 24 15.36 5.82 -2.18
N THR A 25 14.74 6.99 -2.41
CA THR A 25 14.82 7.72 -3.67
C THR A 25 15.58 9.01 -3.48
N VAL A 26 16.52 9.30 -4.38
CA VAL A 26 17.24 10.56 -4.49
C VAL A 26 16.76 11.26 -5.76
N LEU A 27 16.29 12.49 -5.64
CA LEU A 27 15.84 13.31 -6.77
C LEU A 27 16.91 14.35 -7.12
N ILE A 28 17.40 14.32 -8.35
CA ILE A 28 18.34 15.31 -8.90
C ILE A 28 17.53 16.30 -9.74
N ILE A 29 17.66 17.59 -9.42
CA ILE A 29 16.99 18.69 -10.12
C ILE A 29 18.07 19.64 -10.65
N ASP A 30 18.33 19.60 -11.94
CA ASP A 30 19.37 20.38 -12.62
C ASP A 30 19.00 20.54 -14.11
N ASP A 31 19.11 21.73 -14.68
CA ASP A 31 18.81 21.96 -16.10
C ASP A 31 19.94 21.49 -17.05
N ASN A 32 21.06 21.03 -16.52
CA ASN A 32 22.20 20.53 -17.26
C ASN A 32 22.27 19.00 -17.23
N LEU A 33 21.97 18.35 -18.35
CA LEU A 33 21.96 16.90 -18.49
C LEU A 33 23.31 16.24 -18.17
N SER A 34 24.42 16.90 -18.46
CA SER A 34 25.76 16.36 -18.16
C SER A 34 26.01 16.31 -16.66
N ARG A 35 25.59 17.33 -15.91
CA ARG A 35 25.69 17.36 -14.46
C ARG A 35 24.77 16.31 -13.81
N GLN A 36 23.55 16.16 -14.32
CA GLN A 36 22.64 15.10 -13.86
C GLN A 36 23.28 13.71 -14.04
N ALA A 37 23.85 13.44 -15.22
CA ALA A 37 24.50 12.15 -15.49
C ALA A 37 25.72 11.92 -14.59
N GLN A 38 26.51 12.95 -14.33
CA GLN A 38 27.67 12.88 -13.43
C GLN A 38 27.23 12.56 -11.99
N LEU A 39 26.18 13.22 -11.47
CA LEU A 39 25.64 12.95 -10.14
C LEU A 39 25.04 11.54 -10.04
N GLU A 40 24.32 11.10 -11.06
CA GLU A 40 23.79 9.73 -11.12
C GLU A 40 24.91 8.70 -11.07
N GLN A 41 25.97 8.87 -11.86
CA GLN A 41 27.15 7.99 -11.85
C GLN A 41 27.86 7.98 -10.49
N ILE A 42 27.94 9.14 -9.81
CA ILE A 42 28.50 9.23 -8.46
C ILE A 42 27.64 8.42 -7.46
N LEU A 43 26.32 8.42 -7.63
CA LEU A 43 25.38 7.77 -6.73
C LEU A 43 25.14 6.28 -7.05
N ASP A 44 25.50 5.80 -8.25
CA ASP A 44 25.30 4.42 -8.70
C ASP A 44 25.78 3.33 -7.68
N PRO A 45 26.93 3.51 -6.97
CA PRO A 45 27.34 2.55 -5.95
C PRO A 45 26.44 2.52 -4.70
N LEU A 46 25.51 3.47 -4.54
CA LEU A 46 24.59 3.49 -3.42
C LEU A 46 23.33 2.68 -3.74
N PRO A 47 22.80 1.92 -2.79
CA PRO A 47 21.57 1.15 -3.01
C PRO A 47 20.32 2.06 -2.89
N CYS A 48 20.22 3.07 -3.75
CA CYS A 48 19.09 4.00 -3.84
C CYS A 48 18.62 4.12 -5.29
N THR A 49 17.36 4.51 -5.49
CA THR A 49 16.84 4.87 -6.80
C THR A 49 17.12 6.33 -7.06
N VAL A 50 17.77 6.65 -8.18
CA VAL A 50 18.01 8.04 -8.60
C VAL A 50 16.97 8.43 -9.65
N ILE A 51 16.32 9.57 -9.45
CA ILE A 51 15.41 10.19 -10.41
C ILE A 51 16.02 11.53 -10.82
N ARG A 52 15.91 11.89 -12.09
CA ARG A 52 16.42 13.14 -12.62
C ARG A 52 15.30 13.96 -13.23
N THR A 53 15.36 15.27 -13.05
CA THR A 53 14.46 16.21 -13.69
C THR A 53 15.18 17.54 -13.96
N ASP A 54 14.69 18.26 -14.93
CA ASP A 54 15.26 19.52 -15.43
C ASP A 54 14.51 20.76 -14.95
N THR A 55 13.32 20.58 -14.36
CA THR A 55 12.48 21.68 -13.89
C THR A 55 11.90 21.46 -12.51
N SER A 56 11.57 22.57 -11.85
CA SER A 56 10.93 22.56 -10.53
C SER A 56 9.49 22.05 -10.57
N GLU A 57 8.74 22.29 -11.64
CA GLU A 57 7.37 21.83 -11.79
C GLU A 57 7.31 20.31 -11.85
N LYS A 58 8.16 19.69 -12.69
CA LYS A 58 8.30 18.23 -12.75
C LYS A 58 8.76 17.66 -11.42
N ALA A 59 9.65 18.36 -10.70
CA ALA A 59 10.10 17.95 -9.38
C ALA A 59 8.96 17.91 -8.35
N LEU A 60 8.12 18.94 -8.31
CA LEU A 60 6.94 18.98 -7.44
C LEU A 60 5.95 17.87 -7.78
N ASP A 61 5.79 17.57 -9.07
CA ASP A 61 4.93 16.49 -9.49
C ASP A 61 5.48 15.11 -9.06
N ILE A 62 6.79 14.88 -9.21
CA ILE A 62 7.46 13.69 -8.69
C ILE A 62 7.22 13.55 -7.17
N LEU A 63 7.36 14.63 -6.40
CA LEU A 63 7.14 14.63 -4.95
C LEU A 63 5.70 14.28 -4.55
N ARG A 64 4.71 14.62 -5.38
CA ARG A 64 3.30 14.25 -5.14
C ARG A 64 3.08 12.75 -5.19
N TYR A 65 3.79 12.02 -6.06
CA TYR A 65 3.53 10.60 -6.34
C TYR A 65 4.66 9.66 -5.91
N THR A 66 5.82 10.21 -5.53
CA THR A 66 6.99 9.41 -5.16
C THR A 66 7.55 9.88 -3.82
N GLU A 67 7.81 8.94 -2.92
CA GLU A 67 8.50 9.23 -1.67
C GLU A 67 9.99 9.46 -1.95
N VAL A 68 10.45 10.70 -1.79
CA VAL A 68 11.84 11.13 -1.98
C VAL A 68 12.48 11.33 -0.63
N SER A 69 13.70 10.83 -0.43
CA SER A 69 14.46 10.99 0.81
C SER A 69 15.43 12.15 0.78
N VAL A 70 16.01 12.41 -0.40
CA VAL A 70 16.98 13.49 -0.60
C VAL A 70 16.75 14.14 -1.96
N ILE A 71 16.78 15.44 -2.00
CA ILE A 71 16.79 16.24 -3.22
C ILE A 71 18.19 16.86 -3.37
N ILE A 72 18.80 16.71 -4.54
CA ILE A 72 19.99 17.43 -4.96
C ILE A 72 19.53 18.47 -6.00
N LEU A 73 19.55 19.74 -5.64
CA LEU A 73 18.97 20.84 -6.40
C LEU A 73 20.05 21.81 -6.88
N ASP A 74 20.08 22.12 -8.17
CA ASP A 74 20.91 23.22 -8.68
C ASP A 74 20.39 24.57 -8.17
N TYR A 75 21.28 25.34 -7.52
CA TYR A 75 20.97 26.69 -7.03
C TYR A 75 20.50 27.63 -8.15
N ASN A 76 21.06 27.48 -9.36
CA ASN A 76 20.76 28.31 -10.52
C ASN A 76 19.65 27.73 -11.43
N LEU A 77 18.76 26.89 -10.90
CA LEU A 77 17.69 26.30 -11.70
C LEU A 77 16.81 27.40 -12.31
N LYS A 78 16.66 27.38 -13.64
CA LYS A 78 15.86 28.37 -14.36
C LYS A 78 14.36 28.16 -14.10
N GLY A 79 13.63 29.25 -13.98
CA GLY A 79 12.16 29.27 -14.00
C GLY A 79 11.47 29.28 -12.64
N MET A 80 12.18 29.03 -11.52
CA MET A 80 11.57 29.07 -10.19
C MET A 80 12.47 29.76 -9.16
N GLU A 81 11.87 30.61 -8.32
CA GLU A 81 12.56 31.19 -7.19
C GLU A 81 12.78 30.13 -6.10
N LEU A 82 14.03 29.96 -5.63
CA LEU A 82 14.43 28.94 -4.67
C LEU A 82 13.53 28.92 -3.41
N HIS A 83 13.25 30.09 -2.83
CA HIS A 83 12.43 30.20 -1.62
C HIS A 83 11.02 29.69 -1.85
N SER A 84 10.40 30.05 -2.98
CA SER A 84 9.05 29.58 -3.33
C SER A 84 8.99 28.06 -3.49
N PHE A 85 10.01 27.47 -4.09
CA PHE A 85 10.11 26.01 -4.24
C PHE A 85 10.29 25.31 -2.89
N MET A 86 11.17 25.84 -2.04
CA MET A 86 11.41 25.29 -0.69
C MET A 86 10.16 25.39 0.19
N ASP A 87 9.43 26.49 0.11
CA ASP A 87 8.17 26.67 0.84
C ASP A 87 7.10 25.66 0.40
N GLN A 88 7.01 25.39 -0.91
CA GLN A 88 6.07 24.39 -1.42
C GLN A 88 6.42 22.97 -0.92
N ILE A 89 7.70 22.58 -0.89
CA ILE A 89 8.14 21.29 -0.35
C ILE A 89 7.82 21.18 1.15
N ARG A 90 8.04 22.23 1.92
CA ARG A 90 7.87 22.22 3.39
C ARG A 90 6.42 22.28 3.82
N ASN A 91 5.56 22.95 3.04
CA ASN A 91 4.13 23.05 3.34
C ASN A 91 3.34 21.81 2.90
N ASP A 92 3.94 20.90 2.14
CA ASP A 92 3.32 19.63 1.76
C ASP A 92 3.68 18.53 2.80
N PRO A 93 2.70 18.00 3.54
CA PRO A 93 2.94 16.95 4.55
C PRO A 93 3.61 15.68 3.99
N SER A 94 3.57 15.47 2.67
CA SER A 94 4.20 14.31 2.02
C SER A 94 5.70 14.50 1.78
N SER A 95 6.20 15.73 1.81
CA SER A 95 7.59 16.09 1.52
C SER A 95 8.28 16.92 2.62
N GLU A 96 7.62 17.19 3.76
CA GLU A 96 8.19 17.99 4.85
C GLU A 96 9.50 17.42 5.43
N ASP A 97 9.66 16.09 5.42
CA ASP A 97 10.86 15.39 5.92
C ASP A 97 11.98 15.26 4.87
N VAL A 98 11.78 15.73 3.65
CA VAL A 98 12.77 15.62 2.57
C VAL A 98 13.97 16.53 2.83
N HIS A 99 15.17 15.97 2.70
CA HIS A 99 16.40 16.72 2.87
C HIS A 99 16.85 17.31 1.53
N VAL A 100 16.95 18.64 1.45
CA VAL A 100 17.38 19.35 0.23
C VAL A 100 18.83 19.77 0.35
N ILE A 101 19.66 19.31 -0.59
CA ILE A 101 21.08 19.66 -0.74
C ILE A 101 21.21 20.49 -2.00
N LEU A 102 21.81 21.67 -1.90
CA LEU A 102 22.01 22.56 -3.04
C LEU A 102 23.36 22.31 -3.72
N THR A 103 23.42 22.39 -5.05
CA THR A 103 24.70 22.40 -5.79
C THR A 103 25.06 23.81 -6.22
N LEU A 104 26.31 24.22 -5.99
CA LEU A 104 26.79 25.60 -6.20
C LEU A 104 28.11 25.62 -6.97
N ASP A 105 28.35 26.75 -7.68
CA ASP A 105 29.67 27.11 -8.16
C ASP A 105 30.46 27.87 -7.08
N GLU A 106 31.78 27.78 -7.10
CA GLU A 106 32.68 28.42 -6.14
C GLU A 106 32.49 29.94 -6.01
N LEU A 107 32.08 30.60 -7.10
CA LEU A 107 31.79 32.05 -7.15
C LEU A 107 30.60 32.48 -6.29
N HIS A 108 29.63 31.61 -6.06
CA HIS A 108 28.40 31.89 -5.30
C HIS A 108 28.57 31.66 -3.79
N ARG A 109 29.67 31.01 -3.36
CA ARG A 109 29.92 30.65 -1.96
C ARG A 109 29.96 31.84 -1.01
N LYS A 110 30.66 32.91 -1.38
CA LYS A 110 30.96 34.02 -0.42
C LYS A 110 29.77 34.94 -0.14
N SER A 111 28.80 35.04 -1.05
CA SER A 111 27.71 36.00 -0.95
C SER A 111 26.37 35.42 -0.47
N HIS A 112 26.17 34.09 -0.54
CA HIS A 112 24.83 33.49 -0.42
C HIS A 112 24.68 32.36 0.62
N ILE A 113 25.73 31.95 1.36
CA ILE A 113 25.63 30.86 2.35
C ILE A 113 24.52 31.09 3.39
N ALA A 114 24.39 32.34 3.88
CA ALA A 114 23.35 32.67 4.85
C ALA A 114 21.94 32.54 4.26
N ASP A 115 21.77 32.86 2.98
CA ASP A 115 20.48 32.78 2.27
C ASP A 115 20.14 31.31 1.94
N LEU A 116 21.15 30.47 1.67
CA LEU A 116 20.97 29.03 1.47
C LEU A 116 20.35 28.36 2.70
N TYR A 117 20.93 28.59 3.87
CA TYR A 117 20.39 28.03 5.11
C TYR A 117 19.03 28.67 5.50
N ARG A 118 18.81 29.95 5.17
CA ARG A 118 17.50 30.62 5.38
C ARG A 118 16.42 30.03 4.47
N SER A 119 16.76 29.61 3.24
CA SER A 119 15.82 28.92 2.36
C SER A 119 15.42 27.54 2.90
N GLY A 120 16.17 27.03 3.87
CA GLY A 120 15.93 25.76 4.53
C GLY A 120 16.61 24.57 3.89
N ALA A 121 17.59 24.76 3.02
CA ALA A 121 18.49 23.69 2.61
C ALA A 121 19.27 23.16 3.81
N VAL A 122 19.48 21.83 3.84
CA VAL A 122 20.19 21.18 4.94
C VAL A 122 21.71 21.23 4.76
N ASP A 123 22.17 21.29 3.50
CA ASP A 123 23.59 21.37 3.16
C ASP A 123 23.79 21.80 1.70
N TYR A 124 25.05 21.95 1.26
CA TYR A 124 25.39 22.26 -0.12
C TYR A 124 26.59 21.47 -0.63
N ILE A 125 26.68 21.31 -1.94
CA ILE A 125 27.77 20.64 -2.67
C ILE A 125 28.41 21.64 -3.61
N GLU A 126 29.74 21.80 -3.51
CA GLU A 126 30.51 22.67 -4.40
C GLU A 126 30.94 21.93 -5.67
N ARG A 127 30.99 22.64 -6.78
CA ARG A 127 31.58 22.18 -8.03
C ARG A 127 33.06 22.59 -8.10
N PRO A 128 33.96 21.69 -8.59
CA PRO A 128 33.70 20.39 -9.19
C PRO A 128 33.31 19.32 -8.17
N PHE A 129 32.42 18.40 -8.56
CA PHE A 129 31.86 17.37 -7.69
C PHE A 129 32.93 16.40 -7.17
N GLN A 130 32.97 16.23 -5.86
CA GLN A 130 33.81 15.25 -5.17
C GLN A 130 32.99 13.98 -4.84
N PRO A 131 33.21 12.84 -5.54
CA PRO A 131 32.35 11.66 -5.43
C PRO A 131 32.20 11.12 -4.00
N GLU A 132 33.29 11.03 -3.23
CA GLU A 132 33.24 10.48 -1.87
C GLU A 132 32.47 11.38 -0.90
N THR A 133 32.60 12.70 -1.05
CA THR A 133 31.87 13.69 -0.24
C THR A 133 30.37 13.57 -0.51
N ILE A 134 29.96 13.54 -1.77
CA ILE A 134 28.55 13.43 -2.18
C ILE A 134 27.96 12.12 -1.68
N ARG A 135 28.63 10.98 -1.91
CA ARG A 135 28.18 9.67 -1.43
C ARG A 135 28.00 9.64 0.09
N SER A 136 28.97 10.20 0.83
CA SER A 136 28.90 10.24 2.28
C SER A 136 27.75 11.10 2.77
N MET A 137 27.55 12.26 2.18
CA MET A 137 26.47 13.21 2.50
C MET A 137 25.09 12.59 2.23
N VAL A 138 24.88 12.06 1.02
CA VAL A 138 23.62 11.39 0.67
C VAL A 138 23.33 10.20 1.58
N LYS A 139 24.32 9.38 1.91
CA LYS A 139 24.17 8.29 2.90
C LYS A 139 23.66 8.77 4.26
N VAL A 140 24.19 9.89 4.75
CA VAL A 140 23.79 10.45 6.04
C VAL A 140 22.33 10.90 5.99
N PHE A 141 21.94 11.67 4.99
CA PHE A 141 20.58 12.20 4.89
C PHE A 141 19.54 11.11 4.57
N VAL A 142 19.86 10.14 3.71
CA VAL A 142 19.02 8.95 3.51
C VAL A 142 18.79 8.21 4.83
N ARG A 143 19.85 8.03 5.64
CA ARG A 143 19.72 7.38 6.96
C ARG A 143 18.88 8.20 7.94
N LEU A 144 19.00 9.51 7.94
CA LEU A 144 18.17 10.39 8.77
C LEU A 144 16.70 10.29 8.38
N PHE A 145 16.40 10.37 7.10
CA PHE A 145 15.04 10.19 6.57
C PHE A 145 14.44 8.85 6.99
N GLN A 146 15.19 7.75 6.82
CA GLN A 146 14.72 6.41 7.21
C GLN A 146 14.49 6.29 8.72
N LYS A 147 15.34 6.92 9.55
CA LYS A 147 15.13 6.96 11.01
C LYS A 147 13.86 7.74 11.36
N SER A 148 13.64 8.92 10.77
CA SER A 148 12.42 9.72 10.97
C SER A 148 11.21 8.91 10.59
N LYS A 149 11.21 8.32 9.40
CA LYS A 149 10.14 7.44 8.92
C LYS A 149 9.87 6.27 9.88
N LYS A 150 10.93 5.61 10.35
CA LYS A 150 10.79 4.50 11.30
C LYS A 150 10.18 4.92 12.63
N VAL A 151 10.56 6.10 13.13
CA VAL A 151 9.96 6.67 14.34
C VAL A 151 8.47 6.98 14.11
N LYS A 152 8.11 7.60 12.97
CA LYS A 152 6.71 7.84 12.59
C LYS A 152 5.92 6.52 12.48
N GLU A 153 6.47 5.50 11.82
CA GLU A 153 5.83 4.17 11.75
C GLU A 153 5.59 3.54 13.13
N LEU A 154 6.59 3.62 14.02
CA LEU A 154 6.47 3.09 15.38
C LEU A 154 5.42 3.86 16.20
N LEU A 155 5.32 5.17 16.01
CA LEU A 155 4.30 6.00 16.65
C LEU A 155 2.89 5.63 16.15
N LEU A 156 2.74 5.40 14.85
CA LEU A 156 1.47 4.96 14.23
C LEU A 156 1.05 3.54 14.61
N ASN A 157 1.96 2.71 15.13
CA ASN A 157 1.62 1.42 15.73
C ASN A 157 1.02 1.55 17.15
N ILE A 158 1.16 2.72 17.77
CA ILE A 158 0.72 2.98 19.15
C ILE A 158 -0.49 3.93 19.18
N LEU A 159 -0.52 4.89 18.25
CA LEU A 159 -1.54 5.95 18.19
C LEU A 159 -2.21 5.99 16.81
N PRO A 160 -3.52 6.29 16.73
CA PRO A 160 -4.16 6.61 15.45
C PRO A 160 -3.47 7.77 14.75
N ARG A 161 -3.50 7.79 13.40
CA ARG A 161 -2.78 8.77 12.58
C ARG A 161 -3.06 10.22 12.96
N GLU A 162 -4.34 10.58 13.13
CA GLU A 162 -4.74 11.95 13.48
C GLU A 162 -4.24 12.35 14.87
N ILE A 163 -4.19 11.41 15.79
CA ILE A 163 -3.71 11.62 17.16
C ILE A 163 -2.18 11.74 17.18
N ALA A 164 -1.49 10.92 16.40
CA ALA A 164 -0.04 10.99 16.24
C ALA A 164 0.37 12.34 15.63
N SER A 165 -0.30 12.79 14.58
CA SER A 165 -0.08 14.09 13.96
C SER A 165 -0.36 15.27 14.92
N GLU A 166 -1.48 15.23 15.67
CA GLU A 166 -1.78 16.27 16.68
C GLU A 166 -0.70 16.32 17.78
N LEU A 167 -0.20 15.15 18.20
CA LEU A 167 0.88 15.06 19.20
C LEU A 167 2.20 15.61 18.67
N GLU A 168 2.56 15.30 17.43
CA GLU A 168 3.78 15.74 16.78
C GLU A 168 3.81 17.26 16.62
N HIS A 169 2.73 17.88 16.15
CA HIS A 169 2.66 19.32 15.92
C HIS A 169 2.47 20.15 17.18
N SER A 170 1.71 19.68 18.15
CA SER A 170 1.33 20.48 19.33
C SER A 170 1.93 20.01 20.66
N GLY A 171 2.61 18.85 20.66
CA GLY A 171 3.15 18.21 21.86
C GLY A 171 2.06 17.72 22.85
N LYS A 172 0.78 17.88 22.52
CA LYS A 172 -0.36 17.52 23.37
C LYS A 172 -1.56 17.12 22.52
N VAL A 173 -2.36 16.17 23.01
CA VAL A 173 -3.63 15.77 22.40
C VAL A 173 -4.78 16.23 23.29
N LYS A 174 -5.72 16.97 22.74
CA LYS A 174 -6.91 17.41 23.48
C LYS A 174 -7.99 16.31 23.45
N PRO A 175 -8.61 15.96 24.61
CA PRO A 175 -9.74 15.05 24.62
C PRO A 175 -10.88 15.56 23.73
N LYS A 176 -11.41 14.68 22.89
CA LYS A 176 -12.49 15.00 21.93
C LYS A 176 -13.77 14.24 22.30
N ARG A 177 -14.92 14.93 22.24
CA ARG A 177 -16.24 14.32 22.44
C ARG A 177 -16.81 13.82 21.12
N TYR A 178 -17.31 12.59 21.14
CA TYR A 178 -18.00 11.94 20.04
C TYR A 178 -19.46 11.70 20.43
N GLY A 179 -20.40 12.23 19.65
CA GLY A 179 -21.85 12.11 19.96
C GLY A 179 -22.42 10.73 19.64
N SER A 180 -21.76 9.98 18.76
CA SER A 180 -22.17 8.63 18.35
C SER A 180 -20.94 7.84 17.94
N ALA A 181 -20.53 6.92 18.78
CA ALA A 181 -19.46 5.94 18.51
C ALA A 181 -19.94 4.55 18.90
N SER A 182 -19.54 3.52 18.19
CA SER A 182 -19.93 2.13 18.45
C SER A 182 -18.79 1.37 19.09
N VAL A 183 -18.93 1.09 20.38
CA VAL A 183 -17.94 0.34 21.16
C VAL A 183 -18.21 -1.15 20.99
N PHE A 184 -17.16 -1.87 20.67
CA PHE A 184 -17.11 -3.31 20.42
C PHE A 184 -16.27 -3.99 21.51
N PHE A 185 -16.82 -5.01 22.14
CA PHE A 185 -16.10 -5.94 22.99
C PHE A 185 -16.23 -7.36 22.47
N ALA A 186 -15.13 -8.09 22.45
CA ALA A 186 -15.11 -9.52 22.21
C ALA A 186 -14.35 -10.20 23.35
N ASP A 187 -14.91 -11.26 23.91
CA ASP A 187 -14.42 -11.90 25.13
C ASP A 187 -14.51 -13.43 25.00
N PHE A 188 -13.47 -14.16 25.43
CA PHE A 188 -13.46 -15.62 25.36
C PHE A 188 -14.26 -16.25 26.49
N VAL A 189 -15.12 -17.19 26.13
CA VAL A 189 -15.97 -17.88 27.11
C VAL A 189 -15.17 -18.89 27.91
N SER A 190 -15.29 -18.85 29.24
CA SER A 190 -14.60 -19.75 30.16
C SER A 190 -13.08 -19.75 30.07
N PHE A 191 -12.49 -18.62 29.68
CA PHE A 191 -11.05 -18.46 29.48
C PHE A 191 -10.23 -18.95 30.67
N SER A 192 -10.46 -18.42 31.87
CA SER A 192 -9.71 -18.78 33.10
C SER A 192 -9.79 -20.24 33.46
N ARG A 193 -10.85 -20.98 33.06
CA ARG A 193 -10.97 -22.42 33.29
C ARG A 193 -10.14 -23.22 32.29
N ARG A 194 -10.13 -22.77 31.02
CA ARG A 194 -9.44 -23.46 29.91
C ARG A 194 -7.91 -23.28 29.97
N THR A 195 -7.45 -22.17 30.55
CA THR A 195 -6.02 -21.84 30.61
C THR A 195 -5.28 -22.47 31.81
N LYS A 196 -5.97 -23.12 32.73
CA LYS A 196 -5.35 -23.73 33.93
C LYS A 196 -4.26 -24.75 33.63
N GLU A 197 -4.39 -25.46 32.52
CA GLU A 197 -3.47 -26.53 32.10
C GLU A 197 -2.47 -26.08 31.03
N MET A 198 -2.52 -24.82 30.59
CA MET A 198 -1.67 -24.28 29.53
C MET A 198 -0.46 -23.54 30.11
N SER A 199 0.68 -23.63 29.42
CA SER A 199 1.80 -22.78 29.76
C SER A 199 1.51 -21.30 29.43
N PRO A 200 2.05 -20.33 30.21
CA PRO A 200 1.86 -18.91 29.91
C PRO A 200 2.31 -18.51 28.50
N VAL A 201 3.33 -19.16 27.96
CA VAL A 201 3.85 -18.88 26.61
C VAL A 201 2.87 -19.35 25.53
N GLU A 202 2.33 -20.57 25.68
CA GLU A 202 1.30 -21.09 24.75
C GLU A 202 0.06 -20.20 24.75
N LEU A 203 -0.36 -19.76 25.94
CA LEU A 203 -1.52 -18.88 26.08
C LEU A 203 -1.33 -17.56 25.33
N VAL A 204 -0.19 -16.90 25.52
CA VAL A 204 0.12 -15.64 24.84
C VAL A 204 0.17 -15.84 23.33
N ASN A 205 0.79 -16.92 22.84
CA ASN A 205 0.85 -17.22 21.41
C ASN A 205 -0.53 -17.44 20.78
N ILE A 206 -1.43 -18.11 21.49
CA ILE A 206 -2.81 -18.34 21.02
C ILE A 206 -3.59 -17.02 20.96
N LEU A 207 -3.51 -16.20 22.01
CA LEU A 207 -4.16 -14.89 22.04
C LEU A 207 -3.63 -13.98 20.94
N ASP A 208 -2.32 -13.96 20.71
CA ASP A 208 -1.68 -13.18 19.66
C ASP A 208 -2.20 -13.58 18.27
N GLN A 209 -2.32 -14.87 17.99
CA GLN A 209 -2.88 -15.36 16.72
C GLN A 209 -4.33 -14.92 16.51
N PHE A 210 -5.20 -15.01 17.53
CA PHE A 210 -6.59 -14.56 17.43
C PHE A 210 -6.66 -13.04 17.28
N PHE A 211 -5.94 -12.30 18.12
CA PHE A 211 -5.98 -10.85 18.10
C PHE A 211 -5.41 -10.27 16.80
N ALA A 212 -4.34 -10.85 16.26
CA ALA A 212 -3.86 -10.50 14.92
C ALA A 212 -4.90 -10.78 13.82
N GLY A 213 -5.74 -11.79 14.00
CA GLY A 213 -6.90 -12.05 13.14
C GLY A 213 -7.95 -10.95 13.26
N PHE A 214 -8.28 -10.57 14.49
CA PHE A 214 -9.24 -9.50 14.76
C PHE A 214 -8.74 -8.15 14.27
N ASP A 215 -7.45 -7.83 14.47
CA ASP A 215 -6.82 -6.61 13.96
C ASP A 215 -7.02 -6.45 12.45
N ARG A 216 -6.85 -7.53 11.66
CA ARG A 216 -7.12 -7.50 10.22
C ARG A 216 -8.57 -7.18 9.87
N VAL A 217 -9.52 -7.70 10.64
CA VAL A 217 -10.96 -7.43 10.44
C VAL A 217 -11.27 -5.99 10.83
N ILE A 218 -10.85 -5.56 12.02
CA ILE A 218 -11.07 -4.20 12.54
C ILE A 218 -10.55 -3.16 11.55
N THR A 219 -9.32 -3.32 11.04
CA THR A 219 -8.73 -2.43 10.04
C THR A 219 -9.55 -2.41 8.74
N ARG A 220 -9.99 -3.58 8.24
CA ARG A 220 -10.81 -3.67 7.02
C ARG A 220 -12.12 -2.89 7.13
N PHE A 221 -12.76 -2.95 8.29
CA PHE A 221 -14.02 -2.24 8.55
C PHE A 221 -13.83 -0.84 9.14
N GLN A 222 -12.60 -0.33 9.12
CA GLN A 222 -12.25 1.03 9.53
C GLN A 222 -12.66 1.35 10.99
N LEU A 223 -12.49 0.37 11.87
CA LEU A 223 -12.60 0.54 13.30
C LEU A 223 -11.20 0.76 13.89
N GLU A 224 -11.15 1.39 15.05
CA GLU A 224 -9.93 1.58 15.82
C GLU A 224 -9.84 0.56 16.95
N LYS A 225 -8.72 -0.17 17.03
CA LYS A 225 -8.38 -1.01 18.18
C LYS A 225 -7.99 -0.10 19.35
N ILE A 226 -8.62 -0.28 20.50
CA ILE A 226 -8.29 0.49 21.69
C ILE A 226 -7.27 -0.25 22.54
N LYS A 227 -7.61 -1.44 23.00
CA LYS A 227 -6.73 -2.26 23.85
C LYS A 227 -7.26 -3.69 24.01
N THR A 228 -6.43 -4.53 24.60
CA THR A 228 -6.85 -5.80 25.15
C THR A 228 -6.92 -5.70 26.68
N ILE A 229 -7.87 -6.37 27.30
CA ILE A 229 -8.07 -6.42 28.76
C ILE A 229 -8.11 -7.88 29.17
N GLY A 230 -6.93 -8.45 29.46
CA GLY A 230 -6.81 -9.90 29.62
C GLY A 230 -7.11 -10.62 28.30
N ASP A 231 -8.17 -11.43 28.31
CA ASP A 231 -8.67 -12.15 27.14
C ASP A 231 -9.76 -11.39 26.36
N ALA A 232 -10.13 -10.21 26.80
CA ALA A 232 -11.08 -9.37 26.09
C ALA A 232 -10.38 -8.42 25.11
N TYR A 233 -10.98 -8.28 23.91
CA TYR A 233 -10.55 -7.38 22.85
C TYR A 233 -11.54 -6.21 22.72
N MET A 234 -11.04 -4.99 22.73
CA MET A 234 -11.83 -3.77 22.67
C MET A 234 -11.48 -2.94 21.45
N ALA A 235 -12.51 -2.56 20.67
CA ALA A 235 -12.39 -1.69 19.52
C ALA A 235 -13.55 -0.68 19.47
N VAL A 236 -13.43 0.34 18.62
CA VAL A 236 -14.46 1.37 18.46
C VAL A 236 -14.61 1.80 17.01
N GLY A 237 -15.84 2.00 16.57
CA GLY A 237 -16.17 2.62 15.30
C GLY A 237 -16.57 4.08 15.49
N GLY A 238 -16.16 4.96 14.54
CA GLY A 238 -16.46 6.39 14.56
C GLY A 238 -15.51 7.24 15.43
N VAL A 239 -14.33 6.69 15.76
CA VAL A 239 -13.23 7.33 16.47
C VAL A 239 -11.93 6.84 15.86
N PRO A 240 -10.91 7.71 15.62
CA PRO A 240 -10.90 9.16 15.79
C PRO A 240 -11.70 9.91 14.71
N GLU A 241 -11.94 9.31 13.56
CA GLU A 241 -12.78 9.86 12.50
C GLU A 241 -14.27 9.68 12.80
N LYS A 242 -15.05 10.77 12.70
CA LYS A 242 -16.50 10.69 12.82
C LYS A 242 -17.11 10.09 11.56
N ARG A 243 -17.77 8.94 11.70
CA ARG A 243 -18.49 8.26 10.60
C ARG A 243 -19.91 7.94 11.03
N LYS A 244 -20.89 8.29 10.20
CA LYS A 244 -22.31 7.97 10.48
C LYS A 244 -22.57 6.47 10.39
N GLU A 245 -21.80 5.78 9.55
CA GLU A 245 -21.91 4.36 9.26
C GLU A 245 -21.27 3.46 10.32
N ASN A 246 -20.67 4.05 11.38
CA ASN A 246 -19.95 3.28 12.40
C ASN A 246 -20.76 2.14 13.04
N PRO A 247 -22.09 2.23 13.31
CA PRO A 247 -22.85 1.10 13.87
C PRO A 247 -22.92 -0.09 12.88
N VAL A 248 -23.08 0.22 11.60
CA VAL A 248 -23.12 -0.77 10.53
C VAL A 248 -21.78 -1.44 10.36
N LEU A 249 -20.70 -0.65 10.28
CA LEU A 249 -19.33 -1.15 10.14
C LEU A 249 -18.91 -2.03 11.32
N THR A 250 -19.23 -1.60 12.54
CA THR A 250 -18.93 -2.36 13.77
C THR A 250 -19.70 -3.68 13.80
N THR A 251 -20.96 -3.69 13.37
CA THR A 251 -21.77 -4.91 13.30
C THR A 251 -21.25 -5.88 12.22
N LEU A 252 -20.84 -5.37 11.05
CA LEU A 252 -20.22 -6.21 10.00
C LEU A 252 -18.90 -6.82 10.47
N ALA A 253 -18.06 -6.06 11.16
CA ALA A 253 -16.82 -6.56 11.76
C ALA A 253 -17.08 -7.66 12.79
N ALA A 254 -18.08 -7.46 13.66
CA ALA A 254 -18.47 -8.45 14.66
C ALA A 254 -18.95 -9.78 14.02
N LEU A 255 -19.80 -9.71 13.00
CA LEU A 255 -20.26 -10.90 12.28
C LEU A 255 -19.12 -11.61 11.56
N GLU A 256 -18.18 -10.88 11.00
CA GLU A 256 -17.00 -11.47 10.34
C GLU A 256 -16.08 -12.16 11.35
N ILE A 257 -15.82 -11.55 12.51
CA ILE A 257 -15.03 -12.17 13.61
C ILE A 257 -15.75 -13.41 14.12
N ALA A 258 -17.05 -13.33 14.41
CA ALA A 258 -17.84 -14.48 14.88
C ALA A 258 -17.81 -15.64 13.87
N ARG A 259 -17.88 -15.35 12.57
CA ARG A 259 -17.79 -16.34 11.48
C ARG A 259 -16.41 -16.97 11.40
N GLN A 260 -15.33 -16.23 11.55
CA GLN A 260 -13.97 -16.78 11.58
C GLN A 260 -13.78 -17.69 12.77
N MET A 261 -14.32 -17.35 13.93
CA MET A 261 -14.28 -18.19 15.12
C MET A 261 -15.10 -19.47 14.95
N ASP A 262 -16.29 -19.41 14.34
CA ASP A 262 -17.10 -20.59 14.02
C ASP A 262 -16.36 -21.53 13.05
N GLN A 263 -15.69 -20.98 12.03
CA GLN A 263 -14.86 -21.79 11.12
C GLN A 263 -13.69 -22.46 11.87
N HIS A 264 -13.00 -21.72 12.70
CA HIS A 264 -11.92 -22.25 13.54
C HIS A 264 -12.45 -23.35 14.45
N TRP A 265 -13.57 -23.13 15.13
CA TRP A 265 -14.24 -24.12 15.97
C TRP A 265 -14.54 -25.43 15.21
N ARG A 266 -15.14 -25.33 14.01
CA ARG A 266 -15.46 -26.51 13.19
C ARG A 266 -14.24 -27.32 12.81
N VAL A 267 -13.12 -26.67 12.49
CA VAL A 267 -11.86 -27.33 12.16
C VAL A 267 -11.26 -28.00 13.38
N GLN A 268 -11.18 -27.32 14.52
CA GLN A 268 -10.60 -27.87 15.75
C GLN A 268 -11.43 -29.05 16.29
N ASN A 269 -12.76 -28.93 16.24
CA ASN A 269 -13.67 -30.00 16.66
C ASN A 269 -13.51 -31.26 15.81
N LYS A 270 -13.33 -31.13 14.49
CA LYS A 270 -13.03 -32.29 13.61
C LYS A 270 -11.68 -32.94 13.92
N LEU A 271 -10.72 -32.18 14.45
CA LEU A 271 -9.40 -32.67 14.85
C LEU A 271 -9.34 -33.19 16.30
N GLY A 272 -10.47 -33.18 17.03
CA GLY A 272 -10.52 -33.55 18.44
C GLY A 272 -9.73 -32.63 19.37
N LYS A 273 -9.44 -31.39 18.91
CA LYS A 273 -8.64 -30.42 19.67
C LYS A 273 -9.54 -29.45 20.45
N GLN A 274 -8.98 -28.87 21.50
CA GLN A 274 -9.66 -27.81 22.25
C GLN A 274 -10.03 -26.65 21.30
N HIS A 275 -11.23 -26.10 21.47
CA HIS A 275 -11.74 -24.98 20.71
C HIS A 275 -12.06 -23.81 21.62
N TRP A 276 -12.03 -22.60 21.04
CA TRP A 276 -12.30 -21.36 21.74
C TRP A 276 -13.62 -20.78 21.27
N GLU A 277 -14.49 -20.44 22.21
CA GLU A 277 -15.75 -19.77 21.96
C GLU A 277 -15.63 -18.31 22.33
N LEU A 278 -16.16 -17.44 21.47
CA LEU A 278 -16.13 -16.00 21.63
C LEU A 278 -17.55 -15.49 21.82
N ARG A 279 -17.72 -14.49 22.66
CA ARG A 279 -18.95 -13.69 22.76
C ARG A 279 -18.64 -12.26 22.40
N ILE A 280 -19.57 -11.57 21.69
CA ILE A 280 -19.35 -10.23 21.19
C ILE A 280 -20.49 -9.32 21.65
N GLY A 281 -20.16 -8.13 22.16
CA GLY A 281 -21.12 -7.11 22.58
C GLY A 281 -20.85 -5.77 21.94
N ILE A 282 -21.91 -5.10 21.46
CA ILE A 282 -21.81 -3.76 20.84
C ILE A 282 -22.83 -2.82 21.47
N HIS A 283 -22.38 -1.61 21.79
CA HIS A 283 -23.24 -0.50 22.16
C HIS A 283 -22.82 0.78 21.44
N THR A 284 -23.80 1.54 20.97
CA THR A 284 -23.60 2.83 20.30
C THR A 284 -24.11 3.98 21.16
N GLY A 285 -23.24 4.95 21.42
CA GLY A 285 -23.59 6.10 22.25
C GLY A 285 -22.50 7.18 22.28
N PRO A 286 -22.67 8.23 23.09
CA PRO A 286 -21.67 9.28 23.24
C PRO A 286 -20.49 8.81 24.10
N LEU A 287 -19.29 9.27 23.76
CA LEU A 287 -18.07 9.03 24.53
C LEU A 287 -17.06 10.16 24.37
N VAL A 288 -15.99 10.12 25.15
CA VAL A 288 -14.80 10.96 25.02
C VAL A 288 -13.63 10.08 24.66
N ALA A 289 -12.80 10.51 23.69
CA ALA A 289 -11.54 9.86 23.36
C ALA A 289 -10.38 10.83 23.56
N GLY A 290 -9.21 10.31 23.91
CA GLY A 290 -8.02 11.12 24.13
C GLY A 290 -6.80 10.30 24.49
N VAL A 291 -5.68 10.97 24.78
CA VAL A 291 -4.43 10.35 25.20
C VAL A 291 -4.20 10.59 26.69
N ILE A 292 -3.93 9.53 27.42
CA ILE A 292 -3.53 9.58 28.83
C ILE A 292 -2.08 9.12 28.98
N GLY A 293 -1.39 9.71 29.96
CA GLY A 293 -0.04 9.39 30.35
C GLY A 293 0.99 10.40 29.86
N LYS A 294 2.06 10.60 30.65
CA LYS A 294 3.20 11.46 30.30
C LYS A 294 4.41 10.65 29.83
N LYS A 295 4.58 9.43 30.36
CA LYS A 295 5.72 8.53 30.03
C LYS A 295 5.32 7.40 29.09
N LYS A 296 4.09 6.91 29.19
CA LYS A 296 3.49 5.90 28.30
C LYS A 296 2.19 6.49 27.80
N PHE A 297 2.19 6.96 26.57
CA PHE A 297 0.97 7.43 25.92
C PHE A 297 0.07 6.23 25.63
N ALA A 298 -1.20 6.35 26.01
CA ALA A 298 -2.24 5.40 25.65
C ALA A 298 -3.44 6.17 25.12
N PHE A 299 -3.83 5.90 23.87
CA PHE A 299 -5.09 6.37 23.34
C PHE A 299 -6.20 5.49 23.92
N ASP A 300 -7.21 6.11 24.51
CA ASP A 300 -8.31 5.39 25.15
C ASP A 300 -9.64 6.15 25.02
N ILE A 301 -10.74 5.49 25.39
CA ILE A 301 -12.09 6.02 25.33
C ILE A 301 -12.80 5.90 26.69
N TRP A 302 -13.63 6.88 27.04
CA TRP A 302 -14.35 6.96 28.31
C TRP A 302 -15.79 7.34 28.11
N GLY A 303 -16.66 6.85 29.00
CA GLY A 303 -18.08 7.15 29.08
C GLY A 303 -18.92 5.91 29.36
N ASP A 304 -20.20 6.12 29.69
CA ASP A 304 -21.15 5.03 29.96
C ASP A 304 -21.31 4.07 28.79
N THR A 305 -21.11 4.57 27.58
CA THR A 305 -21.10 3.76 26.34
C THR A 305 -20.13 2.56 26.42
N VAL A 306 -18.96 2.77 27.03
CA VAL A 306 -17.95 1.69 27.19
C VAL A 306 -18.45 0.65 28.19
N ASN A 307 -19.00 1.10 29.31
CA ASN A 307 -19.48 0.22 30.37
C ASN A 307 -20.69 -0.62 29.90
N ILE A 308 -21.61 0.01 29.16
CA ILE A 308 -22.78 -0.68 28.60
C ILE A 308 -22.33 -1.73 27.58
N ALA A 309 -21.41 -1.40 26.66
CA ALA A 309 -20.87 -2.35 25.67
C ALA A 309 -20.23 -3.58 26.34
N SER A 310 -19.43 -3.38 27.39
CA SER A 310 -18.84 -4.46 28.19
C SER A 310 -19.90 -5.37 28.81
N ARG A 311 -20.98 -4.78 29.39
CA ARG A 311 -22.10 -5.55 29.96
C ARG A 311 -22.87 -6.32 28.88
N ILE A 312 -23.18 -5.70 27.75
CA ILE A 312 -23.81 -6.36 26.60
C ILE A 312 -22.99 -7.60 26.18
N CYS A 313 -21.65 -7.48 26.14
CA CYS A 313 -20.76 -8.60 25.86
C CYS A 313 -20.84 -9.69 26.94
N SER A 314 -20.77 -9.31 28.22
CA SER A 314 -20.80 -10.27 29.34
C SER A 314 -22.11 -11.09 29.39
N HIS A 315 -23.22 -10.52 28.93
CA HIS A 315 -24.53 -11.18 28.85
C HIS A 315 -24.80 -11.84 27.49
N CYS A 316 -23.80 -11.90 26.60
CA CYS A 316 -23.93 -12.54 25.31
C CYS A 316 -23.71 -14.07 25.42
N ASP A 317 -24.50 -14.84 24.69
CA ASP A 317 -24.28 -16.28 24.54
C ASP A 317 -23.01 -16.57 23.71
N PRO A 318 -22.34 -17.72 23.94
CA PRO A 318 -21.21 -18.14 23.15
C PRO A 318 -21.54 -18.19 21.65
N GLY A 319 -20.60 -17.75 20.81
CA GLY A 319 -20.74 -17.77 19.36
C GLY A 319 -21.68 -16.72 18.76
N LYS A 320 -22.28 -15.84 19.58
CA LYS A 320 -23.26 -14.84 19.14
C LYS A 320 -22.72 -13.43 19.18
N VAL A 321 -23.40 -12.54 18.45
CA VAL A 321 -23.22 -11.09 18.48
C VAL A 321 -24.45 -10.45 19.13
N ASN A 322 -24.25 -9.80 20.26
CA ASN A 322 -25.27 -9.14 21.08
C ASN A 322 -25.13 -7.63 20.95
N ILE A 323 -26.22 -6.93 20.74
CA ILE A 323 -26.23 -5.46 20.58
C ILE A 323 -27.27 -4.82 21.50
N SER A 324 -27.05 -3.57 21.89
CA SER A 324 -28.04 -2.78 22.61
C SER A 324 -29.18 -2.28 21.72
N ALA A 325 -30.32 -1.93 22.30
CA ALA A 325 -31.42 -1.25 21.62
C ALA A 325 -30.95 0.00 20.86
N ALA A 326 -30.03 0.80 21.44
CA ALA A 326 -29.47 1.98 20.78
C ALA A 326 -28.68 1.66 19.50
N THR A 327 -27.99 0.52 19.44
CA THR A 327 -27.33 0.02 18.24
C THR A 327 -28.37 -0.55 17.27
N TYR A 328 -29.34 -1.34 17.78
CA TYR A 328 -30.40 -1.93 16.96
C TYR A 328 -31.14 -0.89 16.13
N GLU A 329 -31.58 0.23 16.74
CA GLU A 329 -32.27 1.31 16.02
C GLU A 329 -31.48 1.89 14.84
N LYS A 330 -30.16 1.80 14.86
CA LYS A 330 -29.28 2.30 13.78
C LYS A 330 -29.02 1.29 12.68
N ILE A 331 -29.26 -0.01 12.93
CA ILE A 331 -28.92 -1.08 11.97
C ILE A 331 -30.11 -1.96 11.56
N LYS A 332 -31.26 -1.83 12.20
CA LYS A 332 -32.46 -2.68 11.98
C LYS A 332 -32.94 -2.76 10.52
N ASP A 333 -32.64 -1.75 9.73
CA ASP A 333 -33.03 -1.71 8.32
C ASP A 333 -32.17 -2.65 7.46
N TYR A 334 -30.97 -3.02 7.93
CA TYR A 334 -29.97 -3.78 7.17
C TYR A 334 -29.71 -5.18 7.69
N PHE A 335 -29.99 -5.43 9.00
CA PHE A 335 -29.69 -6.69 9.66
C PHE A 335 -30.94 -7.36 10.22
N GLU A 336 -30.92 -8.68 10.19
CA GLU A 336 -31.89 -9.50 10.91
C GLU A 336 -31.46 -9.62 12.37
N CYS A 337 -32.34 -9.18 13.27
CA CYS A 337 -32.10 -9.16 14.70
C CYS A 337 -33.24 -9.82 15.48
N GLU A 338 -32.90 -10.48 16.57
CA GLU A 338 -33.85 -11.13 17.48
C GLU A 338 -33.74 -10.52 18.87
N TYR A 339 -34.87 -10.06 19.42
CA TYR A 339 -34.92 -9.53 20.78
C TYR A 339 -34.58 -10.60 21.81
N ARG A 340 -33.64 -10.26 22.73
CA ARG A 340 -33.12 -11.18 23.74
C ARG A 340 -33.62 -10.91 25.15
N GLY A 341 -34.13 -9.72 25.45
CA GLY A 341 -34.48 -9.26 26.78
C GLY A 341 -33.67 -8.03 27.19
N GLU A 342 -33.67 -7.73 28.48
CA GLU A 342 -33.06 -6.51 29.04
C GLU A 342 -32.00 -6.84 30.07
N ILE A 343 -31.04 -5.91 30.24
CA ILE A 343 -30.09 -5.89 31.35
C ILE A 343 -30.23 -4.59 32.13
N GLU A 344 -29.96 -4.63 33.42
CA GLU A 344 -29.90 -3.46 34.26
C GLU A 344 -28.61 -2.68 34.01
N GLY A 345 -28.70 -1.45 33.47
CA GLY A 345 -27.57 -0.55 33.28
C GLY A 345 -27.33 0.29 34.54
N LYS A 346 -26.09 0.31 35.05
CA LYS A 346 -25.72 1.19 36.16
C LYS A 346 -25.90 2.66 35.70
N ASN A 347 -26.79 3.41 36.32
CA ASN A 347 -27.16 4.81 36.03
C ASN A 347 -27.96 5.07 34.72
N VAL A 348 -28.37 4.04 33.95
CA VAL A 348 -29.03 4.21 32.63
C VAL A 348 -30.38 3.49 32.58
N GLY A 349 -30.79 2.79 33.64
CA GLY A 349 -32.00 1.98 33.68
C GLY A 349 -31.86 0.68 32.89
N HIS A 350 -32.98 0.14 32.39
CA HIS A 350 -32.99 -1.10 31.61
C HIS A 350 -32.55 -0.85 30.18
N VAL A 351 -31.62 -1.69 29.68
CA VAL A 351 -31.12 -1.64 28.32
C VAL A 351 -31.55 -2.91 27.58
N GLY A 352 -32.41 -2.75 26.57
CA GLY A 352 -32.83 -3.85 25.71
C GLY A 352 -31.68 -4.39 24.88
N MET A 353 -31.67 -5.72 24.65
CA MET A 353 -30.64 -6.44 23.92
C MET A 353 -31.23 -7.20 22.72
N TYR A 354 -30.43 -7.33 21.67
CA TYR A 354 -30.79 -8.05 20.47
C TYR A 354 -29.63 -8.90 19.97
N PHE A 355 -29.90 -10.14 19.55
CA PHE A 355 -28.93 -10.93 18.79
C PHE A 355 -28.97 -10.57 17.31
N VAL A 356 -27.80 -10.32 16.72
CA VAL A 356 -27.68 -10.14 15.27
C VAL A 356 -27.52 -11.51 14.62
N LYS A 357 -28.47 -11.90 13.76
CA LYS A 357 -28.48 -13.17 13.03
C LYS A 357 -27.63 -13.10 11.75
N GLY A 358 -27.63 -11.96 11.09
CA GLY A 358 -26.92 -11.74 9.83
C GLY A 358 -27.46 -10.51 9.10
N LEU A 359 -27.02 -10.33 7.87
CA LEU A 359 -27.56 -9.35 6.95
C LEU A 359 -28.94 -9.82 6.45
N LYS A 360 -29.85 -8.89 6.20
CA LYS A 360 -31.06 -9.19 5.44
C LYS A 360 -30.72 -9.71 4.04
N PRO A 361 -31.55 -10.56 3.42
CA PRO A 361 -31.28 -11.18 2.12
C PRO A 361 -30.86 -10.18 1.04
N GLU A 362 -31.56 -9.04 0.95
CA GLU A 362 -31.34 -7.98 -0.04
C GLU A 362 -29.97 -7.29 0.10
N PHE A 363 -29.31 -7.39 1.26
CA PHE A 363 -28.01 -6.81 1.55
C PHE A 363 -26.87 -7.83 1.59
N SER A 364 -27.18 -9.11 1.37
CA SER A 364 -26.19 -10.17 1.43
C SER A 364 -25.93 -10.80 0.04
N LEU A 365 -24.69 -11.25 -0.15
CA LEU A 365 -24.28 -11.96 -1.35
C LEU A 365 -24.97 -13.33 -1.40
N GLY A 366 -25.77 -13.55 -2.44
CA GLY A 366 -26.57 -14.78 -2.59
C GLY A 366 -27.70 -14.92 -1.55
N GLY A 367 -28.12 -13.84 -0.89
CA GLY A 367 -29.25 -13.82 0.03
C GLY A 367 -29.07 -14.64 1.33
N ASN A 368 -27.85 -15.06 1.65
CA ASN A 368 -27.56 -15.99 2.76
C ASN A 368 -27.22 -15.33 4.12
N GLY A 369 -27.31 -14.01 4.20
CA GLY A 369 -27.04 -13.22 5.41
C GLY A 369 -25.58 -13.12 5.84
N ARG A 370 -24.63 -13.74 5.14
CA ARG A 370 -23.25 -13.92 5.63
C ARG A 370 -22.25 -12.86 5.17
N LYS A 371 -22.28 -12.49 3.89
CA LYS A 371 -21.32 -11.54 3.31
C LYS A 371 -22.05 -10.35 2.71
N PRO A 372 -21.59 -9.12 2.92
CA PRO A 372 -22.21 -7.94 2.35
C PRO A 372 -22.10 -7.94 0.82
N ASN A 373 -23.21 -7.65 0.15
CA ASN A 373 -23.26 -7.41 -1.28
C ASN A 373 -22.83 -5.96 -1.62
N ARG A 374 -22.95 -5.57 -2.90
CA ARG A 374 -22.56 -4.24 -3.37
C ARG A 374 -23.35 -3.12 -2.69
N ALA A 375 -24.68 -3.28 -2.56
CA ALA A 375 -25.55 -2.29 -1.93
C ALA A 375 -25.15 -2.07 -0.45
N MET A 376 -24.94 -3.17 0.30
CA MET A 376 -24.51 -3.08 1.69
C MET A 376 -23.16 -2.40 1.86
N LYS A 377 -22.22 -2.70 0.99
CA LYS A 377 -20.90 -2.06 1.01
C LYS A 377 -20.99 -0.55 0.74
N GLN A 378 -21.90 -0.09 -0.14
CA GLN A 378 -22.17 1.34 -0.37
C GLN A 378 -22.73 2.01 0.88
N ILE A 379 -23.75 1.41 1.49
CA ILE A 379 -24.37 1.92 2.72
C ILE A 379 -23.36 2.00 3.85
N ALA A 380 -22.49 1.02 3.96
CA ALA A 380 -21.42 0.97 4.97
C ALA A 380 -20.29 1.96 4.74
N GLY A 381 -20.27 2.70 3.62
CA GLY A 381 -19.14 3.56 3.26
C GLY A 381 -17.83 2.75 3.14
N LEU A 382 -17.93 1.44 2.96
CA LEU A 382 -16.83 0.58 2.57
C LEU A 382 -16.54 0.93 1.12
N ILE A 383 -15.56 1.79 0.95
CA ILE A 383 -15.22 2.36 -0.34
C ILE A 383 -14.96 1.24 -1.31
N PHE A 384 -15.71 1.28 -2.38
CA PHE A 384 -15.35 0.59 -3.60
C PHE A 384 -14.01 1.13 -4.04
N ILE A 385 -13.14 0.23 -4.38
CA ILE A 385 -11.96 0.57 -5.15
C ILE A 385 -12.45 1.35 -6.35
N GLN A 386 -12.04 2.60 -6.46
CA GLN A 386 -12.47 3.52 -7.52
C GLN A 386 -11.60 3.27 -8.77
N PHE A 387 -11.65 2.03 -9.30
CA PHE A 387 -10.80 1.64 -10.43
C PHE A 387 -11.08 2.50 -11.67
N ASP A 388 -12.34 2.80 -11.97
CA ASP A 388 -12.69 3.61 -13.15
C ASP A 388 -12.08 5.02 -13.05
N ARG A 389 -12.15 5.65 -11.87
CA ARG A 389 -11.52 6.95 -11.63
C ARG A 389 -9.99 6.86 -11.69
N LEU A 390 -9.40 5.81 -11.14
CA LEU A 390 -7.96 5.56 -11.25
C LEU A 390 -7.55 5.39 -12.72
N LEU A 391 -8.32 4.60 -13.48
CA LEU A 391 -8.08 4.35 -14.91
C LEU A 391 -8.06 5.65 -15.70
N GLU A 392 -9.09 6.48 -15.55
CA GLU A 392 -9.17 7.79 -16.21
C GLU A 392 -7.99 8.68 -15.82
N THR A 393 -7.71 8.80 -14.52
CA THR A 393 -6.63 9.65 -14.00
C THR A 393 -5.27 9.23 -14.56
N ILE A 394 -4.97 7.93 -14.57
CA ILE A 394 -3.67 7.43 -15.02
C ILE A 394 -3.55 7.50 -16.54
N LEU A 395 -4.56 7.11 -17.30
CA LEU A 395 -4.50 7.19 -18.77
C LEU A 395 -4.36 8.63 -19.24
N GLN A 396 -5.12 9.57 -18.66
CA GLN A 396 -5.01 10.99 -18.98
C GLN A 396 -3.60 11.51 -18.69
N ARG A 397 -3.01 11.07 -17.58
CA ARG A 397 -1.66 11.45 -17.21
C ARG A 397 -0.61 10.87 -18.17
N LEU A 398 -0.71 9.60 -18.52
CA LEU A 398 0.17 8.98 -19.51
C LEU A 398 0.05 9.65 -20.89
N GLU A 399 -1.17 10.03 -21.32
CA GLU A 399 -1.40 10.74 -22.58
C GLU A 399 -0.72 12.11 -22.62
N ASN A 400 -0.71 12.84 -21.50
CA ASN A 400 -0.24 14.22 -21.45
C ASN A 400 1.24 14.37 -21.07
N GLU A 401 1.79 13.41 -20.31
CA GLU A 401 3.07 13.60 -19.62
C GLU A 401 4.16 12.59 -20.03
N LEU A 402 3.83 11.51 -20.76
CA LEU A 402 4.86 10.60 -21.27
C LEU A 402 5.80 11.32 -22.25
N PRO A 403 7.12 11.07 -22.15
CA PRO A 403 8.08 11.57 -23.12
C PRO A 403 7.70 11.18 -24.55
N ALA A 404 7.78 12.13 -25.49
CA ALA A 404 7.38 11.93 -26.89
C ALA A 404 8.22 10.90 -27.65
N ASN A 405 9.39 10.53 -27.12
CA ASN A 405 10.30 9.53 -27.68
C ASN A 405 10.06 8.10 -27.19
N LEU A 406 8.96 7.85 -26.46
CA LEU A 406 8.52 6.52 -26.06
C LEU A 406 7.54 5.95 -27.11
N TYR A 407 8.09 5.35 -28.15
CA TYR A 407 7.30 4.81 -29.27
C TYR A 407 6.65 3.46 -28.97
N TYR A 408 7.22 2.68 -28.04
CA TYR A 408 6.70 1.39 -27.59
C TYR A 408 5.98 1.50 -26.24
N HIS A 409 6.63 2.07 -25.20
CA HIS A 409 6.07 2.21 -23.86
C HIS A 409 5.11 3.40 -23.74
N GLY A 410 4.28 3.62 -24.74
CA GLY A 410 3.24 4.62 -24.79
C GLY A 410 1.91 4.14 -24.19
N VAL A 411 0.91 5.03 -24.13
CA VAL A 411 -0.44 4.73 -23.62
C VAL A 411 -1.09 3.53 -24.32
N HIS A 412 -0.79 3.34 -25.61
CA HIS A 412 -1.30 2.22 -26.39
C HIS A 412 -0.83 0.87 -25.84
N HIS A 413 0.44 0.76 -25.39
CA HIS A 413 0.96 -0.44 -24.74
C HIS A 413 0.22 -0.74 -23.43
N THR A 414 0.04 0.26 -22.57
CA THR A 414 -0.73 0.12 -21.33
C THR A 414 -2.15 -0.38 -21.60
N ARG A 415 -2.82 0.13 -22.64
CA ARG A 415 -4.16 -0.31 -23.06
C ARG A 415 -4.15 -1.75 -23.59
N ASP A 416 -3.17 -2.11 -24.40
CA ASP A 416 -3.00 -3.46 -24.94
C ASP A 416 -2.79 -4.48 -23.82
N VAL A 417 -1.90 -4.20 -22.87
CA VAL A 417 -1.65 -5.05 -21.70
C VAL A 417 -2.90 -5.17 -20.83
N LEU A 418 -3.65 -4.08 -20.63
CA LEU A 418 -4.91 -4.11 -19.88
C LEU A 418 -5.96 -5.00 -20.55
N GLN A 419 -6.08 -4.96 -21.87
CA GLN A 419 -6.97 -5.86 -22.61
C GLN A 419 -6.52 -7.32 -22.52
N ALA A 420 -5.21 -7.57 -22.63
CA ALA A 420 -4.64 -8.91 -22.54
C ALA A 420 -4.86 -9.55 -21.16
N VAL A 421 -4.63 -8.83 -20.06
CA VAL A 421 -4.90 -9.36 -18.70
C VAL A 421 -6.39 -9.64 -18.47
N GLN A 422 -7.27 -8.87 -19.08
CA GLN A 422 -8.72 -9.11 -18.99
C GLN A 422 -9.14 -10.36 -19.77
N ALA A 423 -8.58 -10.55 -20.97
CA ALA A 423 -8.86 -11.71 -21.80
C ALA A 423 -8.32 -13.00 -21.16
N ILE A 424 -7.04 -13.02 -20.77
CA ILE A 424 -6.41 -14.18 -20.15
C ILE A 424 -7.05 -14.48 -18.79
N GLY A 425 -7.28 -13.44 -17.97
CA GLY A 425 -7.87 -13.61 -16.64
C GLY A 425 -9.29 -14.17 -16.64
N ARG A 426 -10.08 -13.88 -17.68
CA ARG A 426 -11.42 -14.45 -17.87
C ARG A 426 -11.35 -15.95 -18.13
N GLU A 427 -10.50 -16.38 -19.04
CA GLU A 427 -10.29 -17.79 -19.38
C GLU A 427 -9.63 -18.58 -18.23
N GLU A 428 -8.82 -17.91 -17.42
CA GLU A 428 -8.18 -18.46 -16.23
C GLU A 428 -9.11 -18.43 -15.00
N GLU A 429 -10.38 -18.05 -15.13
CA GLU A 429 -11.41 -18.03 -14.08
C GLU A 429 -10.98 -17.27 -12.83
N LEU A 430 -10.40 -16.07 -13.01
CA LEU A 430 -10.01 -15.23 -11.88
C LEU A 430 -11.26 -14.73 -11.11
N SER A 431 -11.14 -14.68 -9.79
CA SER A 431 -12.14 -13.98 -8.98
C SER A 431 -12.19 -12.49 -9.32
N PRO A 432 -13.32 -11.78 -9.11
CA PRO A 432 -13.41 -10.35 -9.35
C PRO A 432 -12.32 -9.53 -8.63
N ASP A 433 -11.93 -9.93 -7.41
CA ASP A 433 -10.89 -9.27 -6.65
C ASP A 433 -9.49 -9.49 -7.26
N GLU A 434 -9.20 -10.71 -7.74
CA GLU A 434 -7.94 -11.03 -8.43
C GLU A 434 -7.85 -10.28 -9.75
N GLN A 435 -8.93 -10.28 -10.55
CA GLN A 435 -8.99 -9.54 -11.81
C GLN A 435 -8.80 -8.04 -11.59
N LEU A 436 -9.38 -7.48 -10.53
CA LEU A 436 -9.21 -6.07 -10.20
C LEU A 436 -7.76 -5.73 -9.85
N MET A 437 -7.09 -6.56 -9.04
CA MET A 437 -5.66 -6.36 -8.70
C MET A 437 -4.77 -6.47 -9.93
N LEU A 438 -5.09 -7.40 -10.82
CA LEU A 438 -4.36 -7.60 -12.08
C LEU A 438 -4.54 -6.42 -13.03
N ASN A 439 -5.79 -5.95 -13.21
CA ASN A 439 -6.08 -4.75 -14.02
C ASN A 439 -5.36 -3.51 -13.49
N THR A 440 -5.31 -3.35 -12.17
CA THR A 440 -4.61 -2.23 -11.52
C THR A 440 -3.10 -2.32 -11.73
N ALA A 441 -2.53 -3.52 -11.66
CA ALA A 441 -1.10 -3.72 -11.94
C ALA A 441 -0.78 -3.43 -13.41
N ALA A 442 -1.60 -3.90 -14.34
CA ALA A 442 -1.46 -3.63 -15.77
C ALA A 442 -1.59 -2.13 -16.11
N LEU A 443 -2.46 -1.41 -15.43
CA LEU A 443 -2.59 0.04 -15.59
C LEU A 443 -1.35 0.80 -15.14
N LEU A 444 -0.69 0.32 -14.09
CA LEU A 444 0.39 1.08 -13.41
C LEU A 444 1.80 0.59 -13.75
N HIS A 445 1.98 -0.56 -14.44
CA HIS A 445 3.28 -1.22 -14.56
C HIS A 445 4.36 -0.34 -15.19
N ASP A 446 3.99 0.45 -16.19
CA ASP A 446 4.88 1.32 -16.94
C ASP A 446 4.79 2.81 -16.56
N CYS A 447 4.02 3.16 -15.52
CA CYS A 447 3.92 4.55 -15.06
C CYS A 447 5.28 5.15 -14.62
N GLY A 448 6.28 4.32 -14.36
CA GLY A 448 7.63 4.77 -14.07
C GLY A 448 8.31 5.49 -15.23
N TYR A 449 7.91 5.22 -16.47
CA TYR A 449 8.42 5.91 -17.67
C TYR A 449 8.06 7.39 -17.73
N LEU A 450 7.09 7.84 -16.95
CA LEU A 450 6.85 9.28 -16.76
C LEU A 450 8.09 10.03 -16.24
N TYR A 451 9.02 9.33 -15.60
CA TYR A 451 10.15 9.96 -14.90
C TYR A 451 11.52 9.39 -15.30
N THR A 452 11.61 8.13 -15.63
CA THR A 452 12.89 7.47 -15.94
C THR A 452 12.69 6.29 -16.89
N TYR A 453 13.67 6.09 -17.75
CA TYR A 453 13.73 4.90 -18.59
C TYR A 453 14.29 3.68 -17.83
N SER A 454 15.23 3.92 -16.92
CA SER A 454 15.83 2.87 -16.10
C SER A 454 15.06 2.69 -14.80
N HIS A 455 14.87 1.43 -14.37
CA HIS A 455 14.19 1.08 -13.11
C HIS A 455 12.75 1.61 -12.99
N ASN A 456 12.07 1.75 -14.13
CA ASN A 456 10.67 2.21 -14.21
C ASN A 456 9.74 1.37 -13.34
N GLU A 457 9.92 0.05 -13.22
CA GLU A 457 9.05 -0.84 -12.44
C GLU A 457 9.10 -0.53 -10.93
N GLU A 458 10.28 -0.22 -10.39
CA GLU A 458 10.40 0.16 -8.96
C GLU A 458 9.75 1.52 -8.69
N LEU A 459 9.82 2.44 -9.64
CA LEU A 459 9.10 3.71 -9.56
C LEU A 459 7.59 3.51 -9.66
N ALA A 460 7.13 2.70 -10.61
CA ALA A 460 5.73 2.33 -10.73
C ALA A 460 5.19 1.73 -9.43
N VAL A 461 5.97 0.87 -8.74
CA VAL A 461 5.63 0.34 -7.41
C VAL A 461 5.56 1.43 -6.35
N LYS A 462 6.51 2.38 -6.35
CA LYS A 462 6.48 3.51 -5.40
C LYS A 462 5.25 4.39 -5.62
N MET A 463 4.95 4.71 -6.87
CA MET A 463 3.72 5.43 -7.24
C MET A 463 2.47 4.67 -6.79
N ALA A 464 2.36 3.37 -7.10
CA ALA A 464 1.24 2.55 -6.70
C ALA A 464 1.01 2.59 -5.18
N ARG A 465 2.08 2.47 -4.38
CA ARG A 465 2.00 2.54 -2.90
C ARG A 465 1.49 3.88 -2.39
N LYS A 466 1.82 4.97 -3.08
CA LYS A 466 1.43 6.32 -2.69
C LYS A 466 -0.01 6.65 -3.09
N ILE A 467 -0.41 6.35 -4.33
CA ILE A 467 -1.70 6.79 -4.87
C ILE A 467 -2.86 5.82 -4.55
N LEU A 468 -2.62 4.51 -4.55
CA LEU A 468 -3.70 3.53 -4.42
C LEU A 468 -4.53 3.63 -3.13
N PRO A 469 -3.98 4.06 -1.97
CA PRO A 469 -4.79 4.33 -0.78
C PRO A 469 -5.92 5.34 -1.04
N ASP A 470 -5.68 6.38 -1.84
CA ASP A 470 -6.66 7.42 -2.17
C ASP A 470 -7.79 6.92 -3.07
N PHE A 471 -7.55 5.79 -3.75
CA PHE A 471 -8.54 5.09 -4.56
C PHE A 471 -9.18 3.88 -3.85
N GLY A 472 -8.99 3.76 -2.54
CA GLY A 472 -9.66 2.78 -1.69
C GLY A 472 -8.99 1.39 -1.64
N TYR A 473 -7.73 1.26 -2.05
CA TYR A 473 -6.99 0.00 -1.95
C TYR A 473 -6.38 -0.20 -0.56
N THR A 474 -6.50 -1.41 -0.04
CA THR A 474 -5.87 -1.80 1.22
C THR A 474 -4.38 -2.07 1.05
N SER A 475 -3.60 -1.95 2.13
CA SER A 475 -2.16 -2.28 2.13
C SER A 475 -1.86 -3.70 1.64
N ALA A 476 -2.75 -4.67 1.92
CA ALA A 476 -2.61 -6.05 1.43
C ALA A 476 -2.76 -6.13 -0.09
N GLN A 477 -3.75 -5.45 -0.66
CA GLN A 477 -3.95 -5.37 -2.11
C GLN A 477 -2.79 -4.65 -2.80
N ILE A 478 -2.34 -3.53 -2.24
CA ILE A 478 -1.18 -2.78 -2.74
C ILE A 478 0.09 -3.63 -2.75
N LYS A 479 0.29 -4.48 -1.74
CA LYS A 479 1.42 -5.43 -1.71
C LYS A 479 1.34 -6.45 -2.85
N ILE A 480 0.16 -6.99 -3.13
CA ILE A 480 -0.07 -7.92 -4.25
C ILE A 480 0.18 -7.22 -5.58
N ILE A 481 -0.42 -6.05 -5.81
CA ILE A 481 -0.24 -5.23 -7.01
C ILE A 481 1.24 -4.90 -7.23
N SER A 482 1.93 -4.44 -6.20
CA SER A 482 3.37 -4.17 -6.25
C SER A 482 4.20 -5.40 -6.62
N GLY A 483 3.80 -6.58 -6.14
CA GLY A 483 4.43 -7.85 -6.51
C GLY A 483 4.19 -8.25 -7.97
N ILE A 484 3.03 -7.90 -8.53
CA ILE A 484 2.70 -8.14 -9.94
C ILE A 484 3.51 -7.18 -10.83
N ILE A 485 3.53 -5.88 -10.53
CA ILE A 485 4.30 -4.87 -11.29
C ILE A 485 5.78 -5.28 -11.40
N ARG A 486 6.40 -5.72 -10.30
CA ARG A 486 7.81 -6.13 -10.33
C ARG A 486 8.12 -7.30 -11.27
N THR A 487 7.14 -8.09 -11.67
CA THR A 487 7.37 -9.21 -12.59
C THR A 487 7.50 -8.80 -14.05
N THR A 488 7.17 -7.58 -14.42
CA THR A 488 7.42 -7.05 -15.77
C THR A 488 8.89 -6.70 -16.00
N LYS A 489 9.68 -6.58 -14.92
CA LYS A 489 11.12 -6.39 -15.03
C LYS A 489 11.78 -7.53 -15.81
N ILE A 490 12.59 -7.17 -16.80
CA ILE A 490 13.34 -8.12 -17.65
C ILE A 490 14.11 -9.13 -16.78
N ARG A 491 13.97 -10.43 -17.11
CA ARG A 491 14.54 -11.60 -16.38
C ARG A 491 13.89 -11.88 -15.02
N SER A 492 12.80 -11.23 -14.66
CA SER A 492 12.02 -11.62 -13.51
C SER A 492 11.32 -12.96 -13.74
N VAL A 493 11.21 -13.78 -12.69
CA VAL A 493 10.51 -15.07 -12.76
C VAL A 493 9.20 -14.98 -11.99
N PRO A 494 8.04 -15.05 -12.66
CA PRO A 494 6.73 -14.98 -12.01
C PRO A 494 6.48 -16.24 -11.17
N LYS A 495 5.99 -16.03 -9.92
CA LYS A 495 5.78 -17.10 -8.93
C LYS A 495 4.30 -17.41 -8.70
N THR A 496 3.42 -16.41 -8.84
CA THR A 496 1.98 -16.56 -8.60
C THR A 496 1.19 -16.58 -9.92
N LYS A 497 -0.05 -17.05 -9.88
CA LYS A 497 -0.94 -17.08 -11.04
C LYS A 497 -1.08 -15.66 -11.65
N LEU A 498 -1.33 -14.64 -10.84
CA LEU A 498 -1.48 -13.27 -11.31
C LEU A 498 -0.18 -12.72 -11.94
N GLN A 499 0.99 -13.06 -11.38
CA GLN A 499 2.27 -12.68 -11.94
C GLN A 499 2.55 -13.33 -13.30
N LYS A 500 2.16 -14.59 -13.46
CA LYS A 500 2.26 -15.31 -14.74
C LYS A 500 1.38 -14.67 -15.80
N ILE A 501 0.12 -14.39 -15.48
CA ILE A 501 -0.81 -13.72 -16.40
C ILE A 501 -0.29 -12.32 -16.77
N MET A 502 0.21 -11.55 -15.82
CA MET A 502 0.78 -10.22 -16.11
C MET A 502 1.96 -10.30 -17.07
N ASN A 503 2.89 -11.23 -16.83
CA ASN A 503 4.05 -11.43 -17.72
C ASN A 503 3.61 -11.85 -19.12
N ASP A 504 2.68 -12.80 -19.24
CA ASP A 504 2.13 -13.22 -20.54
C ASP A 504 1.43 -12.08 -21.28
N ALA A 505 0.73 -11.21 -20.55
CA ALA A 505 0.03 -10.07 -21.12
C ALA A 505 0.99 -8.97 -21.61
N ASP A 506 2.06 -8.73 -20.89
CA ASP A 506 3.10 -7.76 -21.25
C ASP A 506 3.83 -8.17 -22.55
N TYR A 507 4.01 -9.48 -22.73
CA TYR A 507 4.57 -10.08 -23.94
C TYR A 507 3.53 -10.58 -24.96
N ASP A 508 2.25 -10.24 -24.80
CA ASP A 508 1.14 -10.68 -25.69
C ASP A 508 1.41 -10.33 -27.17
N TYR A 509 2.03 -9.18 -27.41
CA TYR A 509 2.33 -8.71 -28.75
C TYR A 509 3.25 -9.64 -29.56
N LEU A 510 4.06 -10.49 -28.93
CA LEU A 510 4.93 -11.44 -29.59
C LEU A 510 4.16 -12.43 -30.47
N GLY A 511 2.95 -12.77 -30.09
CA GLY A 511 2.04 -13.64 -30.81
C GLY A 511 0.90 -12.91 -31.51
N ARG A 512 1.09 -11.64 -31.90
CA ARG A 512 0.08 -10.84 -32.64
C ARG A 512 0.49 -10.70 -34.13
N LYS A 513 -0.50 -10.44 -34.97
CA LYS A 513 -0.26 -10.20 -36.42
C LYS A 513 0.47 -8.89 -36.68
N ASP A 514 0.30 -7.89 -35.83
CA ASP A 514 0.92 -6.58 -35.91
C ASP A 514 2.31 -6.51 -35.20
N TYR A 515 2.87 -7.66 -34.82
CA TYR A 515 4.18 -7.80 -34.17
C TYR A 515 5.27 -6.96 -34.82
N THR A 516 5.39 -6.99 -36.16
CA THR A 516 6.45 -6.29 -36.90
C THR A 516 6.39 -4.78 -36.64
N ARG A 517 5.20 -4.19 -36.62
CA ARG A 517 5.00 -2.76 -36.35
C ARG A 517 5.40 -2.41 -34.91
N ILE A 518 4.97 -3.26 -33.96
CA ILE A 518 5.26 -3.04 -32.54
C ILE A 518 6.76 -3.19 -32.25
N ALA A 519 7.40 -4.21 -32.84
CA ALA A 519 8.83 -4.42 -32.70
C ALA A 519 9.65 -3.26 -33.30
N GLU A 520 9.17 -2.64 -34.38
CA GLU A 520 9.82 -1.47 -34.96
C GLU A 520 9.69 -0.23 -34.04
N SER A 521 8.54 -0.04 -33.40
CA SER A 521 8.39 1.00 -32.39
C SER A 521 9.38 0.84 -31.23
N LEU A 522 9.63 -0.41 -30.79
CA LEU A 522 10.64 -0.69 -29.76
C LEU A 522 12.07 -0.41 -30.27
N ARG A 523 12.38 -0.71 -31.53
CA ARG A 523 13.68 -0.42 -32.12
C ARG A 523 13.97 1.08 -32.13
N LEU A 524 13.00 1.87 -32.61
CA LEU A 524 13.10 3.34 -32.64
C LEU A 524 13.27 3.91 -31.22
N GLU A 525 12.54 3.40 -30.25
CA GLU A 525 12.67 3.82 -28.86
C GLU A 525 14.05 3.52 -28.29
N LEU A 526 14.61 2.33 -28.54
CA LEU A 526 15.95 1.95 -28.11
C LEU A 526 17.05 2.80 -28.79
N GLU A 527 16.85 3.19 -30.05
CA GLU A 527 17.75 4.09 -30.76
C GLU A 527 17.80 5.48 -30.08
N GLU A 528 16.65 6.04 -29.73
CA GLU A 528 16.55 7.30 -28.95
C GLU A 528 17.21 7.20 -27.56
N GLN A 529 17.25 5.99 -26.99
CA GLN A 529 17.97 5.74 -25.74
C GLN A 529 19.48 5.46 -25.95
N GLY A 530 20.03 5.75 -27.13
CA GLY A 530 21.44 5.58 -27.46
C GLY A 530 21.87 4.13 -27.73
N ARG A 531 20.92 3.26 -28.10
CA ARG A 531 21.17 1.85 -28.48
C ARG A 531 20.70 1.58 -29.91
N PRO A 532 21.39 2.11 -30.92
CA PRO A 532 21.03 1.84 -32.31
C PRO A 532 21.38 0.37 -32.68
N PHE A 533 20.59 -0.19 -33.56
CA PHE A 533 20.79 -1.53 -34.10
C PHE A 533 20.83 -1.49 -35.63
N GLU A 534 21.81 -2.14 -36.23
CA GLU A 534 21.77 -2.49 -37.63
C GLU A 534 20.61 -3.47 -37.90
N GLU A 535 20.02 -3.42 -39.10
CA GLU A 535 18.83 -4.23 -39.43
C GLU A 535 19.08 -5.74 -39.19
N LYS A 536 20.22 -6.24 -39.57
CA LYS A 536 20.62 -7.64 -39.35
C LYS A 536 20.74 -8.00 -37.87
N GLU A 537 21.31 -7.12 -37.07
CA GLU A 537 21.44 -7.31 -35.63
C GLU A 537 20.06 -7.31 -34.96
N TRP A 538 19.20 -6.37 -35.34
CA TRP A 538 17.85 -6.27 -34.82
C TRP A 538 17.02 -7.51 -35.11
N ILE A 539 17.06 -8.02 -36.37
CA ILE A 539 16.35 -9.25 -36.75
C ILE A 539 16.89 -10.45 -35.96
N SER A 540 18.21 -10.54 -35.81
CA SER A 540 18.84 -11.61 -35.01
C SER A 540 18.39 -11.62 -33.58
N LEU A 541 18.35 -10.44 -32.97
CA LEU A 541 17.89 -10.25 -31.59
C LEU A 541 16.42 -10.66 -31.42
N GLN A 542 15.54 -10.27 -32.34
CA GLN A 542 14.14 -10.64 -32.35
C GLN A 542 13.95 -12.17 -32.45
N ILE A 543 14.64 -12.83 -33.41
CA ILE A 543 14.56 -14.29 -33.59
C ILE A 543 15.00 -14.99 -32.28
N TYR A 544 16.12 -14.56 -31.70
CA TYR A 544 16.63 -15.12 -30.46
C TYR A 544 15.60 -14.98 -29.31
N PHE A 545 15.05 -13.77 -29.15
CA PHE A 545 14.07 -13.48 -28.09
C PHE A 545 12.81 -14.31 -28.26
N LEU A 546 12.18 -14.30 -29.42
CA LEU A 546 10.96 -15.06 -29.73
C LEU A 546 11.14 -16.57 -29.50
N LYS A 547 12.29 -17.14 -29.91
CA LYS A 547 12.59 -18.58 -29.71
C LYS A 547 12.81 -18.93 -28.25
N LYS A 548 13.35 -18.01 -27.45
CA LYS A 548 13.63 -18.24 -26.04
C LYS A 548 12.40 -17.99 -25.16
N HIS A 549 11.51 -17.11 -25.58
CA HIS A 549 10.31 -16.76 -24.82
C HIS A 549 9.32 -17.93 -24.79
N GLN A 550 8.73 -18.18 -23.61
CA GLN A 550 7.65 -19.14 -23.38
C GLN A 550 6.55 -18.49 -22.57
N PHE A 551 5.30 -18.67 -22.98
CA PHE A 551 4.15 -18.24 -22.18
C PHE A 551 3.99 -19.12 -20.95
N TYR A 552 3.66 -18.52 -19.83
CA TYR A 552 3.50 -19.20 -18.53
C TYR A 552 2.13 -19.83 -18.32
N THR A 553 1.08 -19.26 -18.97
CA THR A 553 -0.28 -19.78 -18.87
C THR A 553 -0.65 -20.59 -20.12
N THR A 554 -1.46 -21.61 -19.92
CA THR A 554 -1.99 -22.41 -21.03
C THR A 554 -2.86 -21.56 -21.97
N THR A 555 -3.56 -20.59 -21.40
CA THR A 555 -4.43 -19.66 -22.12
C THR A 555 -3.64 -18.78 -23.07
N ALA A 556 -2.59 -18.11 -22.60
CA ALA A 556 -1.75 -17.27 -23.44
C ALA A 556 -1.03 -18.09 -24.54
N SER A 557 -0.54 -19.28 -24.20
CA SER A 557 0.07 -20.20 -25.17
C SER A 557 -0.92 -20.57 -26.29
N LYS A 558 -2.15 -20.98 -25.94
CA LYS A 558 -3.19 -21.29 -26.93
C LYS A 558 -3.55 -20.09 -27.83
N LEU A 559 -3.57 -18.91 -27.26
CA LEU A 559 -3.96 -17.69 -27.99
C LEU A 559 -2.86 -17.17 -28.92
N ARG A 560 -1.59 -17.37 -28.57
CA ARG A 560 -0.48 -16.61 -29.16
C ARG A 560 0.64 -17.45 -29.76
N GLU A 561 0.83 -18.71 -29.38
CA GLU A 561 1.98 -19.51 -29.80
C GLU A 561 2.05 -19.72 -31.30
N ASP A 562 0.92 -20.06 -31.97
CA ASP A 562 0.90 -20.31 -33.41
C ASP A 562 1.31 -19.07 -34.22
N GLN A 563 0.79 -17.90 -33.85
CA GLN A 563 1.14 -16.66 -34.53
C GLN A 563 2.60 -16.23 -34.18
N LYS A 564 3.09 -16.50 -32.98
CA LYS A 564 4.48 -16.28 -32.59
C LYS A 564 5.44 -17.11 -33.49
N GLN A 565 5.13 -18.38 -33.74
CA GLN A 565 5.87 -19.22 -34.63
C GLN A 565 5.86 -18.69 -36.08
N ALA A 566 4.68 -18.21 -36.54
CA ALA A 566 4.58 -17.56 -37.86
C ALA A 566 5.46 -16.28 -37.94
N ASN A 567 5.54 -15.50 -36.87
CA ASN A 567 6.39 -14.31 -36.79
C ASN A 567 7.86 -14.69 -36.83
N ILE A 568 8.31 -15.79 -36.18
CA ILE A 568 9.66 -16.30 -36.24
C ILE A 568 10.04 -16.67 -37.71
N VAL A 569 9.18 -17.44 -38.37
CA VAL A 569 9.42 -17.85 -39.78
C VAL A 569 9.53 -16.63 -40.71
N LYS A 570 8.71 -15.59 -40.47
CA LYS A 570 8.78 -14.33 -41.23
C LYS A 570 10.13 -13.63 -41.06
N LEU A 571 10.63 -13.54 -39.82
CA LEU A 571 11.92 -12.93 -39.51
C LEU A 571 13.09 -13.74 -40.05
N GLU A 572 13.05 -15.08 -40.00
CA GLU A 572 14.06 -15.95 -40.58
C GLU A 572 14.16 -15.77 -42.12
N LYS A 573 13.02 -15.65 -42.81
CA LYS A 573 12.98 -15.33 -44.24
C LYS A 573 13.56 -13.94 -44.54
N ALA A 574 13.28 -12.92 -43.65
CA ALA A 574 13.89 -11.61 -43.81
C ALA A 574 15.41 -11.65 -43.61
N MET A 575 15.90 -12.40 -42.64
CA MET A 575 17.32 -12.60 -42.39
C MET A 575 18.04 -13.22 -43.60
N LEU A 576 17.43 -14.25 -44.22
CA LEU A 576 17.99 -14.89 -45.42
C LEU A 576 18.11 -13.94 -46.64
N ARG A 577 17.34 -12.85 -46.67
CA ARG A 577 17.46 -11.84 -47.75
C ARG A 577 18.59 -10.83 -47.52
N LEU A 578 19.08 -10.75 -46.30
CA LEU A 578 20.18 -9.86 -45.90
C LEU A 578 21.53 -10.58 -45.86
N LEU A 579 21.54 -11.90 -46.05
CA LEU A 579 22.72 -12.74 -46.24
C LEU A 579 23.03 -12.90 -47.69
#